data_4fce090a9cf4bcf4e299e44dc2898d80
#
_entry.id   4fce090a9cf4bcf4e299e44dc2898d80
#
_cell.length_a   1.000
_cell.length_b   1.000
_cell.length_c   1.000
_cell.angle_alpha   90.00
_cell.angle_beta   90.00
_cell.angle_gamma   90.00
#
_symmetry.space_group_name_H-M   'P 1'
#
loop_
_entity.id
_entity.type
_entity.pdbx_description
1 polymer ?
#
loop_
_entity_poly.entity_id
_entity_poly.type
_entity_poly.pdbx_seq_one_letter_code
_entity_poly.pdbx_strand_id
1 'polypeptide(L)'
;MVLKKFFPGKRPNSNQKRVITFGTYDLLHEGHIKLLKRARALGDYLIVGVSTDALNALKGKSAMFSEEQRRVYVQALEYVDETFFEESLKQKDEYIKRHKADLVVMGDDWVGQFDWVSCDVEYLPRTADISSSDLKSKMLQSNTTRRILF
;
A
#
# COMPACT_ATOMS: atom_id res chain seq x y z
N MET A 1 13.97 2.15 -7.67
CA MET A 1 13.15 1.23 -6.85
C MET A 1 14.05 0.10 -6.34
N VAL A 2 14.06 -0.09 -5.04
CA VAL A 2 14.88 -1.15 -4.42
C VAL A 2 14.01 -2.38 -4.22
N LEU A 3 14.42 -3.49 -4.79
CA LEU A 3 13.69 -4.74 -4.70
C LEU A 3 14.26 -5.60 -3.57
N LYS A 4 13.37 -6.36 -2.96
CA LYS A 4 13.70 -7.27 -1.89
C LYS A 4 14.64 -8.37 -2.40
N LYS A 5 15.71 -8.64 -1.67
CA LYS A 5 16.48 -9.86 -1.86
C LYS A 5 15.65 -11.04 -1.40
N PHE A 6 15.77 -12.17 -2.10
CA PHE A 6 15.06 -13.37 -1.71
C PHE A 6 15.71 -13.98 -0.46
N PHE A 7 15.06 -13.78 0.67
CA PHE A 7 15.35 -14.50 1.90
C PHE A 7 14.06 -15.11 2.42
N PRO A 8 14.12 -16.27 3.09
CA PRO A 8 12.97 -16.77 3.82
C PRO A 8 12.51 -15.68 4.79
N GLY A 9 11.23 -15.34 4.77
CA GLY A 9 10.70 -14.27 5.61
C GLY A 9 11.00 -14.51 7.08
N LYS A 10 11.34 -13.45 7.80
CA LYS A 10 11.44 -13.52 9.25
C LYS A 10 10.08 -13.86 9.82
N ARG A 11 10.03 -14.82 10.73
CA ARG A 11 8.80 -15.07 11.48
C ARG A 11 8.56 -13.89 12.41
N PRO A 12 7.33 -13.33 12.44
CA PRO A 12 7.02 -12.30 13.41
C PRO A 12 7.17 -12.90 14.81
N ASN A 13 7.81 -12.17 15.67
CA ASN A 13 7.85 -12.54 17.09
C ASN A 13 6.96 -11.60 17.89
N SER A 14 6.65 -11.97 19.14
CA SER A 14 5.72 -11.21 20.00
C SER A 14 6.21 -9.80 20.35
N ASN A 15 7.49 -9.50 20.15
CA ASN A 15 8.08 -8.20 20.48
C ASN A 15 8.18 -7.27 19.27
N GLN A 16 7.81 -7.74 18.08
CA GLN A 16 7.83 -6.91 16.89
C GLN A 16 6.66 -5.93 16.88
N LYS A 17 6.95 -4.67 16.61
CA LYS A 17 5.91 -3.69 16.29
C LYS A 17 5.49 -3.91 14.84
N ARG A 18 4.25 -4.31 14.66
CA ARG A 18 3.67 -4.68 13.37
C ARG A 18 2.86 -3.53 12.83
N VAL A 19 3.24 -3.05 11.67
CA VAL A 19 2.59 -1.94 10.98
C VAL A 19 1.79 -2.49 9.81
N ILE A 20 0.57 -2.01 9.64
CA ILE A 20 -0.29 -2.37 8.52
C ILE A 20 -0.70 -1.11 7.77
N THR A 21 -0.70 -1.21 6.44
CA THR A 21 -1.20 -0.14 5.58
C THR A 21 -1.99 -0.73 4.43
N PHE A 22 -2.79 0.08 3.78
CA PHE A 22 -3.73 -0.36 2.73
C PHE A 22 -3.65 0.59 1.55
N GLY A 23 -3.82 0.07 0.36
CA GLY A 23 -3.87 0.91 -0.84
C GLY A 23 -4.11 0.12 -2.10
N THR A 24 -4.30 0.82 -3.19
CA THR A 24 -4.45 0.23 -4.52
C THR A 24 -3.08 -0.08 -5.14
N TYR A 25 -2.15 0.82 -5.02
CA TYR A 25 -0.78 0.71 -5.55
C TYR A 25 -0.76 0.46 -7.05
N ASP A 26 -1.64 1.13 -7.77
CA ASP A 26 -1.64 1.09 -9.22
C ASP A 26 -0.53 2.00 -9.74
N LEU A 27 0.21 1.56 -10.77
CA LEU A 27 1.36 2.29 -11.27
C LEU A 27 2.29 2.69 -10.11
N LEU A 28 2.87 1.69 -9.46
CA LEU A 28 3.74 1.89 -8.31
C LEU A 28 4.81 2.95 -8.61
N HIS A 29 4.77 4.05 -7.91
CA HIS A 29 5.65 5.19 -8.15
C HIS A 29 6.38 5.63 -6.88
N GLU A 30 7.23 6.63 -7.02
CA GLU A 30 8.08 7.11 -5.93
C GLU A 30 7.28 7.50 -4.68
N GLY A 31 6.09 8.10 -4.86
CA GLY A 31 5.23 8.46 -3.73
C GLY A 31 4.79 7.25 -2.92
N HIS A 32 4.40 6.16 -3.58
CA HIS A 32 4.06 4.91 -2.91
C HIS A 32 5.25 4.33 -2.17
N ILE A 33 6.41 4.32 -2.82
CA ILE A 33 7.63 3.73 -2.25
C ILE A 33 8.06 4.51 -1.01
N LYS A 34 8.04 5.83 -1.06
CA LYS A 34 8.37 6.68 0.09
C LYS A 34 7.42 6.47 1.25
N LEU A 35 6.12 6.36 0.98
CA LEU A 35 5.13 6.09 2.01
C LEU A 35 5.39 4.73 2.68
N LEU A 36 5.64 3.69 1.89
CA LEU A 36 5.92 2.36 2.41
C LEU A 36 7.22 2.31 3.21
N LYS A 37 8.24 3.01 2.74
CA LYS A 37 9.51 3.15 3.48
C LYS A 37 9.28 3.81 4.84
N ARG A 38 8.52 4.88 4.87
CA ARG A 38 8.21 5.61 6.11
C ARG A 38 7.36 4.76 7.05
N ALA A 39 6.38 4.05 6.52
CA ALA A 39 5.56 3.13 7.30
C ALA A 39 6.42 2.03 7.93
N ARG A 40 7.34 1.45 7.17
CA ARG A 40 8.25 0.43 7.69
C ARG A 40 9.15 0.95 8.80
N ALA A 41 9.55 2.20 8.70
CA ALA A 41 10.40 2.85 9.72
C ALA A 41 9.68 3.06 11.05
N LEU A 42 8.35 3.01 11.07
CA LEU A 42 7.55 3.17 12.29
C LEU A 42 7.41 1.89 13.11
N GLY A 43 7.94 0.79 12.62
CA GLY A 43 7.90 -0.49 13.32
C GLY A 43 8.94 -1.47 12.79
N ASP A 44 8.73 -2.73 13.09
CA ASP A 44 9.69 -3.80 12.78
C ASP A 44 9.25 -4.70 11.63
N TYR A 45 7.98 -4.62 11.24
CA TYR A 45 7.39 -5.51 10.26
C TYR A 45 6.24 -4.78 9.58
N LEU A 46 6.24 -4.76 8.24
CA LEU A 46 5.23 -4.05 7.46
C LEU A 46 4.36 -5.02 6.68
N ILE A 47 3.06 -4.92 6.90
CA ILE A 47 2.02 -5.69 6.21
C ILE A 47 1.25 -4.73 5.32
N VAL A 48 1.07 -5.10 4.06
CA VAL A 48 0.36 -4.25 3.10
C VAL A 48 -0.85 -4.96 2.55
N GLY A 49 -2.02 -4.39 2.77
CA GLY A 49 -3.27 -4.82 2.15
C GLY A 49 -3.44 -4.13 0.80
N VAL A 50 -3.50 -4.93 -0.26
CA VAL A 50 -3.68 -4.44 -1.63
C VAL A 50 -5.16 -4.55 -1.98
N SER A 51 -5.79 -3.44 -2.34
CA SER A 51 -7.21 -3.41 -2.71
C SER A 51 -7.48 -4.30 -3.90
N THR A 52 -8.49 -5.15 -3.81
CA THR A 52 -8.93 -5.97 -4.94
C THR A 52 -9.55 -5.12 -6.04
N ASP A 53 -9.61 -5.65 -7.25
CA ASP A 53 -10.29 -4.98 -8.36
C ASP A 53 -11.78 -4.77 -8.06
N ALA A 54 -12.41 -5.74 -7.38
CA ALA A 54 -13.80 -5.62 -6.95
C ALA A 54 -13.99 -4.49 -5.94
N LEU A 55 -13.11 -4.36 -4.95
CA LEU A 55 -13.16 -3.27 -3.98
C LEU A 55 -12.96 -1.91 -4.66
N ASN A 56 -12.01 -1.82 -5.59
CA ASN A 56 -11.77 -0.59 -6.35
C ASN A 56 -13.01 -0.19 -7.14
N ALA A 57 -13.71 -1.14 -7.75
CA ALA A 57 -14.96 -0.86 -8.47
C ALA A 57 -16.01 -0.27 -7.54
N LEU A 58 -16.13 -0.77 -6.31
CA LEU A 58 -17.04 -0.20 -5.31
C LEU A 58 -16.66 1.22 -4.91
N LYS A 59 -15.39 1.56 -4.96
CA LYS A 59 -14.90 2.92 -4.69
C LYS A 59 -14.97 3.84 -5.92
N GLY A 60 -15.47 3.36 -7.05
CA GLY A 60 -15.49 4.11 -8.29
C GLY A 60 -14.13 4.24 -8.96
N LYS A 61 -13.21 3.34 -8.67
CA LYS A 61 -11.85 3.34 -9.23
C LYS A 61 -11.65 2.17 -10.18
N SER A 62 -10.78 2.38 -11.16
CA SER A 62 -10.28 1.30 -12.00
C SER A 62 -8.76 1.36 -12.02
N ALA A 63 -8.11 0.21 -11.94
CA ALA A 63 -6.66 0.10 -11.98
C ALA A 63 -6.20 -0.37 -13.36
N MET A 64 -5.03 0.08 -13.80
CA MET A 64 -4.43 -0.38 -15.05
C MET A 64 -3.82 -1.77 -14.91
N PHE A 65 -3.29 -2.08 -13.73
CA PHE A 65 -2.75 -3.41 -13.43
C PHE A 65 -3.76 -4.23 -12.62
N SER A 66 -3.77 -5.54 -12.86
CA SER A 66 -4.60 -6.46 -12.10
C SER A 66 -4.17 -6.48 -10.62
N GLU A 67 -5.08 -6.92 -9.75
CA GLU A 67 -4.78 -7.04 -8.34
C GLU A 67 -3.57 -7.95 -8.07
N GLU A 68 -3.42 -9.04 -8.82
CA GLU A 68 -2.29 -9.95 -8.70
C GLU A 68 -0.98 -9.27 -9.06
N GLN A 69 -0.95 -8.52 -10.14
CA GLN A 69 0.24 -7.77 -10.56
C GLN A 69 0.61 -6.70 -9.53
N ARG A 70 -0.39 -5.96 -9.04
CA ARG A 70 -0.16 -4.92 -8.04
C ARG A 70 0.41 -5.52 -6.75
N ARG A 71 -0.12 -6.64 -6.32
CA ARG A 71 0.38 -7.34 -5.14
C ARG A 71 1.82 -7.82 -5.33
N VAL A 72 2.14 -8.39 -6.48
CA VAL A 72 3.50 -8.87 -6.78
C VAL A 72 4.50 -7.72 -6.72
N TYR A 73 4.18 -6.59 -7.31
CA TYR A 73 5.07 -5.42 -7.31
C TYR A 73 5.29 -4.88 -5.90
N VAL A 74 4.24 -4.80 -5.10
CA VAL A 74 4.35 -4.33 -3.72
C VAL A 74 5.18 -5.32 -2.89
N GLN A 75 4.91 -6.61 -3.02
CA GLN A 75 5.65 -7.64 -2.27
C GLN A 75 7.14 -7.66 -2.61
N ALA A 76 7.51 -7.22 -3.81
CA ALA A 76 8.91 -7.19 -4.25
C ALA A 76 9.73 -6.08 -3.58
N LEU A 77 9.09 -5.08 -2.97
CA LEU A 77 9.80 -3.98 -2.32
C LEU A 77 10.46 -4.46 -1.03
N GLU A 78 11.69 -4.01 -0.80
CA GLU A 78 12.45 -4.41 0.40
C GLU A 78 11.78 -3.97 1.70
N TYR A 79 10.96 -2.90 1.66
CA TYR A 79 10.30 -2.36 2.84
C TYR A 79 9.08 -3.18 3.27
N VAL A 80 8.58 -4.06 2.41
CA VAL A 80 7.34 -4.82 2.62
C VAL A 80 7.67 -6.24 3.04
N ASP A 81 7.16 -6.64 4.19
CA ASP A 81 7.37 -7.98 4.72
C ASP A 81 6.28 -8.96 4.32
N GLU A 82 5.04 -8.47 4.22
CA GLU A 82 3.89 -9.32 3.93
C GLU A 82 2.85 -8.55 3.16
N THR A 83 2.14 -9.21 2.24
CA THR A 83 1.00 -8.64 1.52
C THR A 83 -0.22 -9.55 1.63
N PHE A 84 -1.39 -8.95 1.52
CA PHE A 84 -2.66 -9.68 1.40
C PHE A 84 -3.62 -8.84 0.56
N PHE A 85 -4.75 -9.43 0.17
CA PHE A 85 -5.78 -8.68 -0.56
C PHE A 85 -6.79 -8.07 0.40
N GLU A 86 -7.00 -6.78 0.28
CA GLU A 86 -8.07 -6.07 0.97
C GLU A 86 -9.34 -6.14 0.12
N GLU A 87 -10.35 -6.82 0.63
CA GLU A 87 -11.62 -7.03 -0.08
C GLU A 87 -12.73 -6.10 0.39
N SER A 88 -12.58 -5.51 1.58
CA SER A 88 -13.62 -4.68 2.19
C SER A 88 -13.03 -3.61 3.09
N LEU A 89 -13.51 -2.38 2.96
CA LEU A 89 -13.13 -1.28 3.86
C LEU A 89 -13.70 -1.49 5.27
N LYS A 90 -14.86 -2.12 5.36
CA LYS A 90 -15.53 -2.36 6.65
C LYS A 90 -14.82 -3.41 7.50
N GLN A 91 -14.03 -4.27 6.89
CA GLN A 91 -13.30 -5.34 7.58
C GLN A 91 -11.90 -4.93 8.02
N LYS A 92 -11.57 -3.65 7.98
CA LYS A 92 -10.24 -3.18 8.37
C LYS A 92 -9.82 -3.67 9.74
N ASP A 93 -10.73 -3.64 10.69
CA ASP A 93 -10.43 -4.10 12.06
C ASP A 93 -10.19 -5.62 12.12
N GLU A 94 -10.86 -6.39 11.28
CA GLU A 94 -10.60 -7.83 11.16
C GLU A 94 -9.22 -8.12 10.58
N TYR A 95 -8.80 -7.36 9.58
CA TYR A 95 -7.46 -7.49 9.01
C TYR A 95 -6.40 -7.14 10.05
N ILE A 96 -6.62 -6.08 10.82
CA ILE A 96 -5.72 -5.67 11.90
C ILE A 96 -5.54 -6.80 12.92
N LYS A 97 -6.63 -7.41 13.35
CA LYS A 97 -6.60 -8.52 14.31
C LYS A 97 -5.95 -9.77 13.72
N ARG A 98 -6.31 -10.12 12.49
CA ARG A 98 -5.76 -11.29 11.80
C ARG A 98 -4.25 -11.21 11.65
N HIS A 99 -3.75 -10.04 11.30
CA HIS A 99 -2.32 -9.82 11.09
C HIS A 99 -1.60 -9.32 12.34
N LYS A 100 -2.31 -9.21 13.46
CA LYS A 100 -1.75 -8.77 14.75
C LYS A 100 -1.03 -7.43 14.63
N ALA A 101 -1.62 -6.49 13.92
CA ALA A 101 -1.04 -5.18 13.71
C ALA A 101 -1.18 -4.30 14.95
N ASP A 102 -0.15 -3.53 15.22
CA ASP A 102 -0.08 -2.60 16.34
C ASP A 102 -0.35 -1.16 15.92
N LEU A 103 -0.13 -0.86 14.65
CA LEU A 103 -0.25 0.47 14.10
C LEU A 103 -0.77 0.41 12.67
N VAL A 104 -1.81 1.19 12.37
CA VAL A 104 -2.26 1.44 11.00
C VAL A 104 -1.60 2.72 10.51
N VAL A 105 -1.01 2.68 9.32
CA VAL A 105 -0.44 3.86 8.67
C VAL A 105 -1.19 4.10 7.37
N MET A 106 -1.69 5.30 7.18
CA MET A 106 -2.37 5.72 5.96
C MET A 106 -1.84 7.07 5.51
N GLY A 107 -2.04 7.42 4.24
CA GLY A 107 -1.78 8.77 3.78
C GLY A 107 -2.75 9.78 4.41
N ASP A 108 -2.38 11.05 4.41
CA ASP A 108 -3.18 12.09 5.05
C ASP A 108 -4.49 12.40 4.30
N ASP A 109 -4.67 11.90 3.08
CA ASP A 109 -5.97 11.95 2.39
C ASP A 109 -7.08 11.27 3.20
N TRP A 110 -6.72 10.39 4.13
CA TRP A 110 -7.64 9.58 4.92
C TRP A 110 -7.76 10.04 6.38
N VAL A 111 -7.21 11.22 6.72
CA VAL A 111 -7.20 11.71 8.11
C VAL A 111 -8.59 11.57 8.75
N GLY A 112 -8.61 10.92 9.90
CA GLY A 112 -9.82 10.72 10.70
C GLY A 112 -10.73 9.59 10.25
N GLN A 113 -10.54 9.04 9.06
CA GLN A 113 -11.49 8.04 8.52
C GLN A 113 -11.32 6.64 9.10
N PHE A 114 -10.20 6.36 9.75
CA PHE A 114 -9.92 5.06 10.34
C PHE A 114 -9.68 5.12 11.86
N ASP A 115 -10.04 6.22 12.51
CA ASP A 115 -9.83 6.36 13.95
C ASP A 115 -10.68 5.39 14.79
N TRP A 116 -11.67 4.75 14.16
CA TRP A 116 -12.56 3.78 14.80
C TRP A 116 -11.94 2.40 15.00
N VAL A 117 -10.79 2.11 14.40
CA VAL A 117 -10.16 0.78 14.49
C VAL A 117 -9.55 0.55 15.88
N SER A 118 -9.27 -0.72 16.20
CA SER A 118 -8.87 -1.14 17.54
C SER A 118 -7.39 -0.95 17.87
N CYS A 119 -6.60 -0.36 16.99
CA CYS A 119 -5.20 -0.07 17.26
C CYS A 119 -4.88 1.39 16.92
N ASP A 120 -3.66 1.81 17.19
CA ASP A 120 -3.20 3.16 16.86
C ASP A 120 -3.21 3.39 15.36
N VAL A 121 -3.48 4.63 14.96
CA VAL A 121 -3.50 5.05 13.56
C VAL A 121 -2.62 6.27 13.40
N GLU A 122 -1.79 6.27 12.36
CA GLU A 122 -0.96 7.42 11.99
C GLU A 122 -1.18 7.76 10.53
N TYR A 123 -1.41 9.05 10.26
CA TYR A 123 -1.62 9.58 8.92
C TYR A 123 -0.38 10.34 8.49
N LEU A 124 0.25 9.91 7.40
CA LEU A 124 1.49 10.50 6.92
C LEU A 124 1.20 11.53 5.83
N PRO A 125 1.87 12.69 5.88
CA PRO A 125 1.69 13.69 4.83
C PRO A 125 2.24 13.19 3.49
N ARG A 126 1.62 13.64 2.40
CA ARG A 126 2.12 13.37 1.05
C ARG A 126 3.54 13.88 0.91
N THR A 127 4.40 13.04 0.33
CA THR A 127 5.80 13.39 0.14
C THR A 127 6.11 13.87 -1.25
N ALA A 128 5.22 13.73 -2.20
CA ALA A 128 5.45 14.15 -3.57
C ALA A 128 4.13 14.56 -4.21
N ASP A 129 4.21 15.46 -5.18
CA ASP A 129 3.07 15.92 -5.95
C ASP A 129 2.66 14.93 -7.04
N ILE A 130 3.17 13.70 -6.97
CA ILE A 130 2.88 12.67 -7.95
C ILE A 130 1.88 11.69 -7.36
N SER A 131 0.80 11.44 -8.10
CA SER A 131 -0.19 10.41 -7.78
C SER A 131 -0.37 9.49 -8.98
N SER A 132 -0.98 8.32 -8.77
CA SER A 132 -1.31 7.41 -9.87
C SER A 132 -2.27 8.06 -10.85
N SER A 133 -3.19 8.88 -10.37
CA SER A 133 -4.12 9.63 -11.23
C SER A 133 -3.38 10.61 -12.14
N ASP A 134 -2.40 11.33 -11.60
CA ASP A 134 -1.56 12.26 -12.38
C ASP A 134 -0.77 11.52 -13.45
N LEU A 135 -0.18 10.38 -13.10
CA LEU A 135 0.54 9.56 -14.06
C LEU A 135 -0.35 9.03 -15.17
N LYS A 136 -1.55 8.57 -14.84
CA LYS A 136 -2.53 8.11 -15.84
C LYS A 136 -2.91 9.23 -16.79
N SER A 137 -3.17 10.43 -16.25
CA SER A 137 -3.50 11.60 -17.07
C SER A 137 -2.39 11.97 -18.01
N LYS A 138 -1.14 11.96 -17.54
CA LYS A 138 0.03 12.24 -18.37
C LYS A 138 0.20 11.20 -19.47
N MET A 139 -0.02 9.93 -19.17
CA MET A 139 0.05 8.85 -20.15
C MET A 139 -1.00 8.99 -21.24
N LEU A 140 -2.22 9.38 -20.88
CA LEU A 140 -3.32 9.61 -21.83
C LEU A 140 -3.10 10.84 -22.68
N GLN A 141 -2.55 11.92 -22.12
CA GLN A 141 -2.23 13.15 -22.85
C GLN A 141 -1.08 12.96 -23.81
N SER A 142 -0.15 12.08 -23.50
CA SER A 142 1.03 11.80 -24.32
C SER A 142 0.79 10.58 -25.19
N ASN A 143 -0.37 10.49 -25.82
CA ASN A 143 -0.65 9.36 -26.73
C ASN A 143 0.31 9.25 -27.88
N THR A 144 1.06 10.31 -28.19
CA THR A 144 2.15 10.31 -29.14
C THR A 144 3.47 9.87 -28.56
N THR A 145 3.59 9.85 -27.25
CA THR A 145 4.80 9.40 -26.58
C THR A 145 4.81 7.90 -26.58
N ARG A 146 5.64 7.37 -27.37
CA ARG A 146 5.69 5.93 -27.61
C ARG A 146 6.44 5.14 -26.59
N ARG A 147 7.02 5.80 -25.62
CA ARG A 147 7.89 5.14 -24.67
C ARG A 147 7.44 5.44 -23.28
N ILE A 148 6.70 4.51 -22.77
CA ILE A 148 6.43 4.46 -21.35
C ILE A 148 7.45 3.49 -20.81
N LEU A 149 8.41 4.01 -20.08
CA LEU A 149 9.45 3.21 -19.47
C LEU A 149 9.05 2.92 -18.03
N PHE A 150 8.89 1.67 -17.75
CA PHE A 150 8.64 1.19 -16.41
C PHE A 150 9.86 0.46 -15.88
#